data_47284e7b93b6d9c8a2f1ee32d6e9eb66
#
_entry.id   47284e7b93b6d9c8a2f1ee32d6e9eb66
#
_cell.length_a   1.000
_cell.length_b   1.000
_cell.length_c   1.000
_cell.angle_alpha   90.00
_cell.angle_beta   90.00
_cell.angle_gamma   90.00
#
_symmetry.space_group_name_H-M   'P 1'
#
loop_
_entity.id
_entity.type
_entity.pdbx_description
1 polymer ?
#
loop_
_entity_poly.entity_id
_entity_poly.type
_entity_poly.pdbx_seq_one_letter_code
_entity_poly.pdbx_strand_id
1 'polypeptide(L)'
;DVKTWVLLAGYGDATQMHDKFFKDLAEQMGMDYVTSCNWVNLYYDGEYRGVYLLSEKVSVGGSSVDIEDLEKAYEDKNPNYGEDMQTSVGTNKYGQKIQFTTGLVDPDSITGGYLIELNHDFIDEASGFWTKKGVAFNVKGPEWCSEDAMKYISEYYQEFEDAVYAADGSGYNAET
;
A
#
# COMPACT_ATOMS: atom_id res chain seq x y z
N ASP A 1 2.80 -9.77 19.59
CA ASP A 1 2.45 -9.37 18.22
C ASP A 1 2.99 -10.42 17.26
N VAL A 2 2.12 -11.00 16.44
CA VAL A 2 2.51 -12.01 15.47
C VAL A 2 2.83 -11.29 14.17
N LYS A 3 4.12 -11.19 13.83
CA LYS A 3 4.54 -10.68 12.53
C LYS A 3 4.36 -11.75 11.47
N THR A 4 3.80 -11.39 10.33
CA THR A 4 3.74 -12.25 9.16
C THR A 4 5.05 -12.10 8.38
N TRP A 5 5.60 -13.24 7.98
CA TRP A 5 6.84 -13.31 7.20
C TRP A 5 6.56 -13.87 5.82
N VAL A 6 7.28 -13.38 4.82
CA VAL A 6 7.20 -13.82 3.44
C VAL A 6 8.60 -14.26 2.94
N LEU A 7 8.61 -15.25 2.08
CA LEU A 7 9.82 -15.70 1.38
C LEU A 7 9.78 -15.17 -0.06
N LEU A 8 10.69 -14.25 -0.37
CA LEU A 8 10.80 -13.65 -1.69
C LEU A 8 11.88 -14.40 -2.48
N ALA A 9 11.48 -15.00 -3.60
CA ALA A 9 12.37 -15.82 -4.43
C ALA A 9 13.33 -15.00 -5.32
N GLY A 10 13.07 -13.70 -5.52
CA GLY A 10 13.88 -12.83 -6.37
C GLY A 10 13.97 -13.27 -7.84
N TYR A 11 12.98 -14.02 -8.36
CA TYR A 11 13.03 -14.64 -9.68
C TYR A 11 13.35 -13.67 -10.83
N GLY A 12 12.87 -12.43 -10.76
CA GLY A 12 13.12 -11.39 -11.77
C GLY A 12 14.45 -10.65 -11.61
N ASP A 13 15.16 -10.86 -10.51
CA ASP A 13 16.44 -10.23 -10.21
C ASP A 13 17.58 -11.24 -10.22
N ALA A 14 18.36 -11.27 -11.30
CA ALA A 14 19.49 -12.18 -11.45
C ALA A 14 20.57 -12.01 -10.35
N THR A 15 20.62 -10.83 -9.70
CA THR A 15 21.54 -10.57 -8.59
C THR A 15 20.95 -10.99 -7.25
N GLN A 16 19.63 -11.08 -7.15
CA GLN A 16 18.84 -11.30 -5.93
C GLN A 16 19.08 -10.24 -4.83
N MET A 17 19.69 -9.12 -5.17
CA MET A 17 20.13 -8.11 -4.21
C MET A 17 19.24 -6.88 -4.16
N HIS A 18 18.41 -6.61 -5.17
CA HIS A 18 17.67 -5.35 -5.28
C HIS A 18 16.82 -5.06 -4.05
N ASP A 19 15.97 -5.99 -3.64
CA ASP A 19 15.09 -5.78 -2.48
C ASP A 19 15.88 -5.50 -1.20
N LYS A 20 16.92 -6.29 -0.94
CA LYS A 20 17.77 -6.11 0.24
C LYS A 20 18.51 -4.78 0.19
N PHE A 21 19.09 -4.45 -0.97
CA PHE A 21 19.85 -3.21 -1.15
C PHE A 21 18.98 -1.97 -0.90
N PHE A 22 17.78 -1.93 -1.49
CA PHE A 22 16.89 -0.77 -1.31
C PHE A 22 16.34 -0.67 0.11
N LYS A 23 16.10 -1.79 0.79
CA LYS A 23 15.73 -1.78 2.21
C LYS A 23 16.86 -1.23 3.09
N ASP A 24 18.08 -1.71 2.89
CA ASP A 24 19.25 -1.21 3.63
C ASP A 24 19.51 0.27 3.35
N LEU A 25 19.32 0.72 2.11
CA LEU A 25 19.42 2.12 1.74
C LEU A 25 18.34 2.96 2.41
N ALA A 26 17.11 2.51 2.43
CA ALA A 26 15.99 3.19 3.07
C ALA A 26 16.22 3.36 4.57
N GLU A 27 16.73 2.31 5.24
CA GLU A 27 17.13 2.37 6.64
C GLU A 27 18.25 3.40 6.89
N GLN A 28 19.29 3.40 6.03
CA GLN A 28 20.38 4.37 6.10
C GLN A 28 19.92 5.81 5.83
N MET A 29 18.90 6.01 5.01
CA MET A 29 18.29 7.32 4.75
C MET A 29 17.36 7.78 5.87
N GLY A 30 17.11 6.95 6.89
CA GLY A 30 16.30 7.29 8.05
C GLY A 30 14.79 7.27 7.76
N MET A 31 14.33 6.38 6.86
CA MET A 31 12.89 6.15 6.70
C MET A 31 12.29 5.63 8.02
N ASP A 32 11.13 6.13 8.38
CA ASP A 32 10.45 5.83 9.65
C ASP A 32 10.15 4.33 9.82
N TYR A 33 9.89 3.64 8.71
CA TYR A 33 9.66 2.20 8.71
C TYR A 33 10.30 1.52 7.50
N VAL A 34 11.08 0.49 7.80
CA VAL A 34 11.63 -0.44 6.80
C VAL A 34 11.40 -1.87 7.27
N THR A 35 10.88 -2.73 6.41
CA THR A 35 10.65 -4.14 6.75
C THR A 35 11.96 -4.86 7.04
N SER A 36 12.05 -5.54 8.19
CA SER A 36 13.19 -6.40 8.52
C SER A 36 13.31 -7.53 7.49
N CYS A 37 14.52 -7.81 7.05
CA CYS A 37 14.75 -8.92 6.11
C CYS A 37 16.15 -9.55 6.26
N ASN A 38 16.24 -10.83 5.88
CA ASN A 38 17.49 -11.56 5.89
C ASN A 38 17.51 -12.66 4.83
N TRP A 39 18.71 -13.00 4.33
CA TRP A 39 18.89 -14.14 3.44
C TRP A 39 18.75 -15.44 4.20
N VAL A 40 18.03 -16.38 3.63
CA VAL A 40 17.85 -17.73 4.18
C VAL A 40 18.02 -18.79 3.10
N ASN A 41 18.56 -19.94 3.50
CA ASN A 41 18.53 -21.15 2.68
C ASN A 41 17.23 -21.91 2.97
N LEU A 42 16.42 -22.11 1.95
CA LEU A 42 15.17 -22.85 2.10
C LEU A 42 15.39 -24.34 1.86
N TYR A 43 15.00 -25.14 2.84
CA TYR A 43 14.85 -26.59 2.71
C TYR A 43 13.37 -26.92 2.92
N TYR A 44 12.78 -27.62 1.98
CA TYR A 44 11.41 -28.07 2.05
C TYR A 44 11.38 -29.59 1.85
N ASP A 45 10.80 -30.31 2.80
CA ASP A 45 10.77 -31.79 2.83
C ASP A 45 12.16 -32.44 2.65
N GLY A 46 13.16 -31.83 3.27
CA GLY A 46 14.57 -32.32 3.20
C GLY A 46 15.31 -31.93 1.93
N GLU A 47 14.68 -31.36 0.94
CA GLU A 47 15.29 -30.88 -0.30
C GLU A 47 15.64 -29.39 -0.26
N TYR A 48 16.84 -29.06 -0.72
CA TYR A 48 17.27 -27.67 -0.88
C TYR A 48 16.52 -26.99 -2.03
N ARG A 49 15.89 -25.88 -1.76
CA ARG A 49 15.05 -25.12 -2.70
C ARG A 49 15.65 -23.78 -3.14
N GLY A 50 16.83 -23.44 -2.64
CA GLY A 50 17.54 -22.22 -3.01
C GLY A 50 17.63 -21.18 -1.90
N VAL A 51 18.15 -20.00 -2.27
CA VAL A 51 18.25 -18.83 -1.41
C VAL A 51 17.02 -17.98 -1.59
N TYR A 52 16.45 -17.51 -0.48
CA TYR A 52 15.30 -16.62 -0.43
C TYR A 52 15.60 -15.44 0.47
N LEU A 53 14.98 -14.29 0.20
CA LEU A 53 14.93 -13.20 1.15
C LEU A 53 13.70 -13.42 2.06
N LEU A 54 13.94 -13.77 3.32
CA LEU A 54 12.92 -13.79 4.34
C LEU A 54 12.66 -12.34 4.76
N SER A 55 11.47 -11.84 4.52
CA SER A 55 11.09 -10.46 4.81
C SER A 55 9.82 -10.41 5.64
N GLU A 56 9.73 -9.42 6.49
CA GLU A 56 8.48 -9.03 7.14
C GLU A 56 7.45 -8.62 6.08
N LYS A 57 6.19 -9.08 6.22
CA LYS A 57 5.08 -8.56 5.42
C LYS A 57 4.70 -7.18 5.95
N VAL A 58 4.59 -6.20 5.06
CA VAL A 58 4.07 -4.88 5.41
C VAL A 58 2.61 -5.01 5.88
N SER A 59 2.30 -4.40 7.02
CA SER A 59 0.95 -4.36 7.59
C SER A 59 0.79 -3.11 8.45
N VAL A 60 -0.44 -2.68 8.68
CA VAL A 60 -0.75 -1.58 9.61
C VAL A 60 -0.68 -2.11 11.05
N GLY A 61 -0.15 -1.29 11.95
CA GLY A 61 -0.08 -1.55 13.38
C GLY A 61 1.28 -1.25 14.01
N GLY A 62 1.33 -1.01 15.29
CA GLY A 62 2.52 -0.54 16.00
C GLY A 62 3.73 -1.48 16.04
N SER A 63 3.61 -2.73 15.55
CA SER A 63 4.75 -3.63 15.32
C SER A 63 5.23 -3.65 13.87
N SER A 64 4.56 -2.93 12.96
CA SER A 64 4.86 -2.76 11.56
C SER A 64 4.74 -1.27 11.19
N VAL A 65 3.91 -0.89 10.22
CA VAL A 65 3.67 0.53 9.89
C VAL A 65 2.78 1.16 10.96
N ASP A 66 3.34 2.03 11.80
CA ASP A 66 2.64 2.67 12.92
C ASP A 66 1.84 3.88 12.44
N ILE A 67 0.73 3.58 11.78
CA ILE A 67 -0.28 4.55 11.34
C ILE A 67 -1.64 4.19 11.95
N GLU A 68 -2.60 5.10 11.86
CA GLU A 68 -3.98 4.84 12.27
C GLU A 68 -4.54 3.60 11.55
N ASP A 69 -5.21 2.73 12.30
CA ASP A 69 -5.87 1.55 11.73
C ASP A 69 -7.26 1.93 11.22
N LEU A 70 -7.28 2.47 9.99
CA LEU A 70 -8.51 2.90 9.33
C LEU A 70 -9.43 1.71 8.98
N GLU A 71 -8.87 0.52 8.73
CA GLU A 71 -9.65 -0.68 8.48
C GLU A 71 -10.49 -1.05 9.71
N LYS A 72 -9.87 -1.06 10.88
CA LYS A 72 -10.58 -1.28 12.13
C LYS A 72 -11.64 -0.20 12.39
N ALA A 73 -11.38 1.04 12.04
CA ALA A 73 -12.38 2.11 12.19
C ALA A 73 -13.60 1.88 11.27
N TYR A 74 -13.40 1.33 10.06
CA TYR A 74 -14.50 0.88 9.19
C TYR A 74 -15.25 -0.31 9.77
N GLU A 75 -14.55 -1.33 10.27
CA GLU A 75 -15.16 -2.50 10.93
C GLU A 75 -16.06 -2.07 12.10
N ASP A 76 -15.60 -1.15 12.93
CA ASP A 76 -16.35 -0.66 14.10
C ASP A 76 -17.66 0.07 13.69
N LYS A 77 -17.71 0.68 12.50
CA LYS A 77 -18.90 1.38 11.97
C LYS A 77 -19.81 0.48 11.11
N ASN A 78 -19.27 -0.60 10.55
CA ASN A 78 -19.94 -1.45 9.56
C ASN A 78 -19.91 -2.93 10.01
N PRO A 79 -20.95 -3.42 10.72
CA PRO A 79 -20.94 -4.77 11.30
C PRO A 79 -20.72 -5.92 10.30
N ASN A 80 -21.01 -5.68 9.02
CA ASN A 80 -20.82 -6.66 7.94
C ASN A 80 -19.60 -6.33 7.06
N TYR A 81 -18.64 -5.57 7.57
CA TYR A 81 -17.42 -5.22 6.82
C TYR A 81 -16.69 -6.48 6.35
N GLY A 82 -16.36 -6.54 5.06
CA GLY A 82 -15.73 -7.71 4.46
C GLY A 82 -16.67 -8.83 4.01
N GLU A 83 -17.98 -8.75 4.32
CA GLU A 83 -18.98 -9.76 3.93
C GLU A 83 -19.87 -9.22 2.80
N ASP A 84 -19.94 -9.95 1.67
CA ASP A 84 -20.79 -9.62 0.52
C ASP A 84 -20.66 -8.17 0.00
N MET A 85 -19.48 -7.57 0.14
CA MET A 85 -19.20 -6.20 -0.29
C MET A 85 -19.34 -6.04 -1.80
N GLN A 86 -19.97 -4.94 -2.24
CA GLN A 86 -20.14 -4.63 -3.65
C GLN A 86 -19.25 -3.45 -4.03
N THR A 87 -18.44 -3.63 -5.05
CA THR A 87 -17.60 -2.58 -5.60
C THR A 87 -18.28 -1.81 -6.73
N SER A 88 -17.89 -0.57 -6.90
CA SER A 88 -18.32 0.30 -7.99
C SER A 88 -17.14 1.11 -8.50
N VAL A 89 -17.32 1.73 -9.65
CA VAL A 89 -16.31 2.58 -10.28
C VAL A 89 -16.87 3.99 -10.45
N GLY A 90 -16.07 4.98 -10.07
CA GLY A 90 -16.40 6.39 -10.21
C GLY A 90 -15.18 7.20 -10.63
N THR A 91 -15.24 8.51 -10.41
CA THR A 91 -14.14 9.43 -10.67
C THR A 91 -13.96 10.41 -9.53
N ASN A 92 -12.72 10.82 -9.26
CA ASN A 92 -12.40 11.90 -8.33
C ASN A 92 -12.55 13.29 -8.98
N LYS A 93 -12.24 14.37 -8.26
CA LYS A 93 -12.34 15.77 -8.75
C LYS A 93 -11.47 16.06 -9.98
N TYR A 94 -10.44 15.26 -10.25
CA TYR A 94 -9.57 15.38 -11.41
C TYR A 94 -10.03 14.52 -12.60
N GLY A 95 -11.17 13.83 -12.49
CA GLY A 95 -11.68 12.92 -13.51
C GLY A 95 -10.95 11.58 -13.60
N GLN A 96 -10.13 11.25 -12.62
CA GLN A 96 -9.38 9.99 -12.59
C GLN A 96 -10.28 8.87 -12.06
N LYS A 97 -10.11 7.68 -12.63
CA LYS A 97 -10.86 6.49 -12.24
C LYS A 97 -10.51 6.08 -10.80
N ILE A 98 -11.53 5.85 -10.01
CA ILE A 98 -11.45 5.25 -8.68
C ILE A 98 -12.36 4.04 -8.60
N GLN A 99 -11.96 3.01 -7.84
CA GLN A 99 -12.79 1.87 -7.48
C GLN A 99 -13.00 1.88 -5.97
N PHE A 100 -14.24 1.69 -5.55
CA PHE A 100 -14.66 1.83 -4.15
C PHE A 100 -15.77 0.85 -3.80
N THR A 101 -16.07 0.71 -2.53
CA THR A 101 -17.13 -0.14 -2.00
C THR A 101 -18.38 0.68 -1.70
N THR A 102 -19.52 0.21 -2.17
CA THR A 102 -20.82 0.85 -1.93
C THR A 102 -21.42 0.43 -0.59
N GLY A 103 -22.19 1.35 0.01
CA GLY A 103 -22.96 1.07 1.23
C GLY A 103 -22.17 1.11 2.53
N LEU A 104 -20.89 1.48 2.49
CA LEU A 104 -20.10 1.70 3.71
C LEU A 104 -20.46 3.03 4.37
N VAL A 105 -20.49 3.01 5.70
CA VAL A 105 -20.55 4.21 6.55
C VAL A 105 -19.13 4.59 6.93
N ASP A 106 -18.74 5.82 6.63
CA ASP A 106 -17.41 6.31 6.96
C ASP A 106 -17.20 6.41 8.49
N PRO A 107 -15.98 6.14 8.95
CA PRO A 107 -15.56 6.50 10.31
C PRO A 107 -15.51 8.03 10.47
N ASP A 108 -15.27 8.49 11.70
CA ASP A 108 -15.28 9.92 12.03
C ASP A 108 -14.15 10.71 11.32
N SER A 109 -13.09 10.03 10.89
CA SER A 109 -12.01 10.55 10.07
C SER A 109 -11.61 9.55 8.99
N ILE A 110 -11.39 10.03 7.78
CA ILE A 110 -10.86 9.28 6.63
C ILE A 110 -9.57 9.92 6.10
N THR A 111 -8.90 10.76 6.91
CA THR A 111 -7.76 11.56 6.44
C THR A 111 -6.39 10.93 6.70
N GLY A 112 -6.35 9.69 7.19
CA GLY A 112 -5.12 8.94 7.48
C GLY A 112 -5.34 7.44 7.45
N GLY A 113 -4.28 6.66 7.71
CA GLY A 113 -4.36 5.21 7.88
C GLY A 113 -4.41 4.40 6.59
N TYR A 114 -3.97 4.95 5.46
CA TYR A 114 -3.94 4.23 4.18
C TYR A 114 -2.61 3.51 3.96
N LEU A 115 -2.69 2.26 3.57
CA LEU A 115 -1.59 1.49 3.00
C LEU A 115 -1.89 1.30 1.50
N ILE A 116 -1.08 1.89 0.64
CA ILE A 116 -1.25 1.80 -0.82
C ILE A 116 -0.11 1.01 -1.45
N GLU A 117 -0.42 0.27 -2.50
CA GLU A 117 0.52 -0.55 -3.26
C GLU A 117 0.51 -0.13 -4.72
N LEU A 118 1.71 0.09 -5.28
CA LEU A 118 1.88 0.30 -6.71
C LEU A 118 1.53 -1.00 -7.46
N ASN A 119 0.64 -0.93 -8.43
CA ASN A 119 0.27 -2.08 -9.24
C ASN A 119 0.11 -1.69 -10.72
N HIS A 120 -0.05 -2.69 -11.59
CA HIS A 120 -0.32 -2.48 -13.01
C HIS A 120 -1.82 -2.31 -13.29
N ASP A 121 -2.65 -2.90 -12.44
CA ASP A 121 -4.11 -2.91 -12.52
C ASP A 121 -4.70 -3.18 -11.13
N PHE A 122 -6.01 -2.93 -10.95
CA PHE A 122 -6.74 -3.23 -9.72
C PHE A 122 -8.04 -4.01 -9.99
N ILE A 123 -8.06 -4.82 -11.05
CA ILE A 123 -9.25 -5.59 -11.46
C ILE A 123 -9.75 -6.51 -10.33
N ASP A 124 -8.83 -7.13 -9.63
CA ASP A 124 -9.12 -8.11 -8.57
C ASP A 124 -9.09 -7.50 -7.16
N GLU A 125 -8.95 -6.18 -7.04
CA GLU A 125 -8.87 -5.49 -5.76
C GLU A 125 -10.17 -4.75 -5.44
N ALA A 126 -10.50 -4.62 -4.16
CA ALA A 126 -11.72 -3.95 -3.74
C ALA A 126 -11.65 -2.44 -3.91
N SER A 127 -10.47 -1.85 -3.67
CA SER A 127 -10.24 -0.41 -3.66
C SER A 127 -8.96 -0.05 -4.42
N GLY A 128 -9.06 0.95 -5.30
CA GLY A 128 -7.91 1.38 -6.09
C GLY A 128 -8.18 2.66 -6.89
N PHE A 129 -7.12 3.26 -7.43
CA PHE A 129 -7.21 4.48 -8.23
C PHE A 129 -6.09 4.60 -9.27
N TRP A 130 -6.33 5.41 -10.30
CA TRP A 130 -5.34 5.79 -11.29
C TRP A 130 -4.90 7.23 -11.11
N THR A 131 -3.61 7.52 -11.34
CA THR A 131 -3.09 8.88 -11.37
C THR A 131 -3.20 9.50 -12.76
N LYS A 132 -2.94 10.82 -12.89
CA LYS A 132 -2.86 11.50 -14.20
C LYS A 132 -1.77 10.94 -15.10
N LYS A 133 -0.72 10.38 -14.54
CA LYS A 133 0.37 9.74 -15.28
C LYS A 133 0.08 8.30 -15.68
N GLY A 134 -1.11 7.80 -15.35
CA GLY A 134 -1.53 6.45 -15.70
C GLY A 134 -0.91 5.37 -14.81
N VAL A 135 -0.53 5.72 -13.60
CA VAL A 135 -0.05 4.78 -12.59
C VAL A 135 -1.23 4.28 -11.77
N ALA A 136 -1.34 2.96 -11.61
CA ALA A 136 -2.38 2.34 -10.81
C ALA A 136 -1.89 2.05 -9.39
N PHE A 137 -2.76 2.32 -8.42
CA PHE A 137 -2.55 2.00 -7.01
C PHE A 137 -3.72 1.20 -6.47
N ASN A 138 -3.40 0.14 -5.74
CA ASN A 138 -4.35 -0.58 -4.89
C ASN A 138 -4.28 -0.05 -3.48
N VAL A 139 -5.42 0.01 -2.79
CA VAL A 139 -5.46 0.26 -1.35
C VAL A 139 -5.51 -1.08 -0.65
N LYS A 140 -4.50 -1.36 0.19
CA LYS A 140 -4.32 -2.61 0.93
C LYS A 140 -4.70 -2.49 2.42
N GLY A 141 -4.91 -1.28 2.86
CA GLY A 141 -5.42 -0.94 4.17
C GLY A 141 -6.03 0.45 4.14
N PRO A 142 -7.34 0.57 4.38
CA PRO A 142 -8.34 -0.50 4.48
C PRO A 142 -8.62 -1.20 3.14
N GLU A 143 -8.94 -2.49 3.17
CA GLU A 143 -9.24 -3.25 1.94
C GLU A 143 -10.49 -2.70 1.24
N TRP A 144 -11.53 -2.38 2.04
CA TRP A 144 -12.81 -1.87 1.56
C TRP A 144 -12.95 -0.40 1.92
N CYS A 145 -12.89 0.48 0.94
CA CYS A 145 -13.00 1.93 1.10
C CYS A 145 -14.32 2.45 0.54
N SER A 146 -14.92 3.43 1.21
CA SER A 146 -16.04 4.19 0.66
C SER A 146 -15.64 5.03 -0.55
N GLU A 147 -16.62 5.59 -1.27
CA GLU A 147 -16.37 6.53 -2.35
C GLU A 147 -15.63 7.79 -1.87
N ASP A 148 -16.00 8.32 -0.71
CA ASP A 148 -15.39 9.53 -0.16
C ASP A 148 -13.94 9.29 0.30
N ALA A 149 -13.66 8.14 0.92
CA ALA A 149 -12.30 7.73 1.26
C ALA A 149 -11.43 7.56 0.01
N MET A 150 -11.96 6.94 -1.05
CA MET A 150 -11.23 6.78 -2.32
C MET A 150 -11.00 8.09 -3.05
N LYS A 151 -11.96 9.03 -3.01
CA LYS A 151 -11.74 10.40 -3.48
C LYS A 151 -10.61 11.06 -2.72
N TYR A 152 -10.67 11.02 -1.38
CA TYR A 152 -9.65 11.63 -0.52
C TYR A 152 -8.24 11.13 -0.86
N ILE A 153 -7.98 9.82 -0.78
CA ILE A 153 -6.62 9.28 -0.97
C ILE A 153 -6.11 9.48 -2.40
N SER A 154 -6.97 9.33 -3.41
CA SER A 154 -6.57 9.53 -4.81
C SER A 154 -6.24 10.99 -5.13
N GLU A 155 -6.96 11.93 -4.53
CA GLU A 155 -6.73 13.37 -4.70
C GLU A 155 -5.47 13.83 -3.96
N TYR A 156 -5.29 13.36 -2.73
CA TYR A 156 -4.09 13.62 -1.94
C TYR A 156 -2.83 13.11 -2.64
N TYR A 157 -2.86 11.86 -3.14
CA TYR A 157 -1.75 11.30 -3.90
C TYR A 157 -1.49 12.06 -5.20
N GLN A 158 -2.54 12.54 -5.88
CA GLN A 158 -2.39 13.33 -7.09
C GLN A 158 -1.71 14.68 -6.83
N GLU A 159 -1.99 15.33 -5.71
CA GLU A 159 -1.29 16.55 -5.30
C GLU A 159 0.20 16.29 -5.07
N PHE A 160 0.55 15.16 -4.45
CA PHE A 160 1.92 14.70 -4.31
C PHE A 160 2.59 14.43 -5.68
N GLU A 161 1.93 13.69 -6.59
CA GLU A 161 2.44 13.42 -7.93
C GLU A 161 2.67 14.72 -8.70
N ASP A 162 1.71 15.64 -8.66
CA ASP A 162 1.81 16.95 -9.32
C ASP A 162 3.00 17.77 -8.77
N ALA A 163 3.27 17.71 -7.45
CA ALA A 163 4.41 18.36 -6.82
C ALA A 163 5.74 17.75 -7.27
N VAL A 164 5.85 16.42 -7.24
CA VAL A 164 7.07 15.69 -7.67
C VAL A 164 7.43 15.99 -9.13
N TYR A 165 6.41 16.11 -9.98
CA TYR A 165 6.62 16.36 -11.43
C TYR A 165 6.49 17.83 -11.85
N ALA A 166 6.47 18.77 -10.91
CA ALA A 166 6.44 20.19 -11.23
C ALA A 166 7.72 20.58 -12.03
N ALA A 167 7.52 21.08 -13.25
CA ALA A 167 8.62 21.31 -14.22
C ALA A 167 9.62 22.40 -13.77
N ASP A 168 9.18 23.31 -12.90
CA ASP A 168 9.98 24.41 -12.35
C ASP A 168 10.65 24.06 -11.00
N GLY A 169 10.46 22.82 -10.54
CA GLY A 169 10.94 22.38 -9.23
C GLY A 169 10.22 23.00 -8.03
N SER A 170 9.12 23.73 -8.27
CA SER A 170 8.37 24.43 -7.20
C SER A 170 7.70 23.49 -6.21
N GLY A 171 7.51 22.21 -6.58
CA GLY A 171 6.99 21.16 -5.70
C GLY A 171 8.02 20.62 -4.72
N TYR A 172 9.30 20.91 -4.95
CA TYR A 172 10.39 20.52 -4.05
C TYR A 172 10.69 21.65 -3.08
N ASN A 173 10.21 21.58 -1.88
CA ASN A 173 10.72 22.38 -0.79
C ASN A 173 11.26 21.45 0.32
N ALA A 174 12.18 21.96 1.13
CA ALA A 174 12.85 21.18 2.17
C ALA A 174 11.94 20.79 3.38
N GLU A 175 10.65 21.12 3.29
CA GLU A 175 9.64 20.89 4.34
C GLU A 175 8.56 19.88 3.91
N THR A 176 8.63 19.38 2.65
CA THR A 176 7.83 18.28 2.12
C THR A 176 8.74 17.10 1.78
#